data_4aad81492273f84a628228215b17ed1c
#
_entry.id   4aad81492273f84a628228215b17ed1c
#
_cell.length_a   1.000
_cell.length_b   1.000
_cell.length_c   1.000
_cell.angle_alpha   90.00
_cell.angle_beta   90.00
_cell.angle_gamma   90.00
#
_symmetry.space_group_name_H-M   'P 1'
#
loop_
_entity.id
_entity.type
_entity.pdbx_description
1 polymer ?
#
loop_
_entity_poly.entity_id
_entity_poly.type
_entity_poly.pdbx_seq_one_letter_code
_entity_poly.pdbx_strand_id
1 'polypeptide(L)'
;MAIAFDLYRSDSKTILAIAEKVTERYYAVDIKAMEKWGEEGRKRTLEDTIFTLQHLSSAVFANDIDLFLDYLKWLIMVLTSRRVDIDVIMLHTQILIDILDEEKMRAPKENEKQILQKYVDYLKKGRSLLNRIKKNPKKRIQQFRNPT
;
A
#
# COMPACT_ATOMS: atom_id res chain seq x y z
N MET A 1 0.41 -22.86 -5.15
CA MET A 1 1.36 -21.75 -5.31
C MET A 1 1.41 -20.92 -4.04
N ALA A 2 2.58 -20.72 -3.48
CA ALA A 2 2.75 -20.07 -2.18
C ALA A 2 2.92 -18.55 -2.34
N ILE A 3 1.83 -17.84 -2.66
CA ILE A 3 1.84 -16.38 -2.90
C ILE A 3 2.43 -15.64 -1.70
N ALA A 4 2.17 -16.11 -0.48
CA ALA A 4 2.70 -15.51 0.75
C ALA A 4 4.23 -15.53 0.78
N PHE A 5 4.84 -16.66 0.44
CA PHE A 5 6.30 -16.80 0.43
C PHE A 5 6.92 -16.03 -0.72
N ASP A 6 6.30 -16.05 -1.90
CA ASP A 6 6.78 -15.29 -3.05
C ASP A 6 6.74 -13.79 -2.78
N LEU A 7 5.66 -13.29 -2.17
CA LEU A 7 5.54 -11.91 -1.76
C LEU A 7 6.60 -11.56 -0.70
N TYR A 8 6.78 -12.44 0.28
CA TYR A 8 7.76 -12.27 1.36
C TYR A 8 9.18 -12.16 0.83
N ARG A 9 9.51 -12.90 -0.23
CA ARG A 9 10.81 -12.86 -0.90
C ARG A 9 10.92 -11.71 -1.90
N SER A 10 9.90 -10.87 -2.02
CA SER A 10 9.82 -9.77 -2.99
C SER A 10 9.96 -10.25 -4.44
N ASP A 11 9.35 -11.41 -4.75
CA ASP A 11 9.31 -11.92 -6.12
C ASP A 11 8.63 -10.91 -7.03
N SER A 12 9.32 -10.50 -8.10
CA SER A 12 8.87 -9.42 -8.97
C SER A 12 7.56 -9.76 -9.71
N LYS A 13 7.37 -11.01 -10.08
CA LYS A 13 6.14 -11.46 -10.77
C LYS A 13 4.94 -11.41 -9.83
N THR A 14 5.12 -11.84 -8.59
CA THR A 14 4.06 -11.82 -7.57
C THR A 14 3.69 -10.40 -7.21
N ILE A 15 4.68 -9.54 -6.98
CA ILE A 15 4.47 -8.11 -6.70
C ILE A 15 3.72 -7.44 -7.86
N LEU A 16 4.15 -7.67 -9.10
CA LEU A 16 3.48 -7.11 -10.27
C LEU A 16 2.03 -7.59 -10.38
N ALA A 17 1.77 -8.86 -10.16
CA ALA A 17 0.42 -9.42 -10.25
C ALA A 17 -0.52 -8.78 -9.22
N ILE A 18 -0.05 -8.61 -7.97
CA ILE A 18 -0.84 -7.96 -6.92
C ILE A 18 -1.04 -6.48 -7.25
N ALA A 19 0.02 -5.80 -7.70
CA ALA A 19 -0.06 -4.38 -8.07
C ALA A 19 -1.05 -4.13 -9.22
N GLU A 20 -1.09 -5.03 -10.19
CA GLU A 20 -2.07 -4.97 -11.29
C GLU A 20 -3.50 -5.11 -10.78
N LYS A 21 -3.75 -6.05 -9.85
CA LYS A 21 -5.06 -6.22 -9.24
C LYS A 21 -5.50 -4.97 -8.48
N VAL A 22 -4.59 -4.36 -7.72
CA VAL A 22 -4.87 -3.12 -6.98
C VAL A 22 -5.25 -2.01 -7.95
N THR A 23 -4.45 -1.83 -9.00
CA THR A 23 -4.66 -0.79 -10.01
C THR A 23 -6.00 -0.97 -10.71
N GLU A 24 -6.30 -2.18 -11.17
CA GLU A 24 -7.57 -2.50 -11.82
C GLU A 24 -8.76 -2.22 -10.90
N ARG A 25 -8.67 -2.68 -9.65
CA ARG A 25 -9.76 -2.50 -8.68
C ARG A 25 -9.96 -1.02 -8.34
N TYR A 26 -8.87 -0.26 -8.21
CA TYR A 26 -8.97 1.18 -7.96
C TYR A 26 -9.72 1.90 -9.09
N TYR A 27 -9.35 1.66 -10.35
CA TYR A 27 -9.98 2.32 -11.49
C TYR A 27 -11.41 1.82 -11.74
N ALA A 28 -11.78 0.65 -11.24
CA ALA A 28 -13.16 0.17 -11.26
C ALA A 28 -14.03 0.85 -10.19
N VAL A 29 -13.45 1.18 -9.03
CA VAL A 29 -14.16 1.83 -7.91
C VAL A 29 -14.25 3.34 -8.12
N ASP A 30 -13.14 3.96 -8.54
CA ASP A 30 -13.08 5.40 -8.81
C ASP A 30 -13.18 5.64 -10.32
N ILE A 31 -14.41 5.67 -10.81
CA ILE A 31 -14.68 5.75 -12.25
C ILE A 31 -14.23 7.06 -12.89
N LYS A 32 -14.05 8.12 -12.09
CA LYS A 32 -13.56 9.41 -12.58
C LYS A 32 -12.05 9.50 -12.63
N ALA A 33 -11.33 8.57 -12.00
CA ALA A 33 -9.88 8.60 -11.92
C ALA A 33 -9.23 8.51 -13.29
N MET A 34 -9.74 7.66 -14.18
CA MET A 34 -9.21 7.51 -15.53
C MET A 34 -9.39 8.80 -16.35
N GLU A 35 -10.52 9.46 -16.19
CA GLU A 35 -10.80 10.74 -16.81
C GLU A 35 -9.87 11.84 -16.30
N LYS A 36 -9.61 11.84 -14.99
CA LYS A 36 -8.75 12.84 -14.33
C LYS A 36 -7.27 12.62 -14.61
N TRP A 37 -6.80 11.36 -14.56
CA TRP A 37 -5.37 11.03 -14.58
C TRP A 37 -4.90 10.41 -15.89
N GLY A 38 -5.79 9.77 -16.66
CA GLY A 38 -5.48 9.12 -17.93
C GLY A 38 -4.56 7.90 -17.80
N GLU A 39 -4.04 7.46 -18.92
CA GLU A 39 -3.14 6.29 -18.99
C GLU A 39 -1.83 6.53 -18.25
N GLU A 40 -1.31 7.73 -18.29
CA GLU A 40 -0.07 8.08 -17.56
C GLU A 40 -0.27 7.97 -16.05
N GLY A 41 -1.42 8.43 -15.54
CA GLY A 41 -1.75 8.28 -14.13
C GLY A 41 -1.93 6.83 -13.72
N ARG A 42 -2.55 6.02 -14.59
CA ARG A 42 -2.69 4.58 -14.36
C ARG A 42 -1.33 3.89 -14.26
N LYS A 43 -0.41 4.23 -15.14
CA LYS A 43 0.96 3.70 -15.12
C LYS A 43 1.68 4.06 -13.82
N ARG A 44 1.56 5.31 -13.38
CA ARG A 44 2.15 5.77 -12.11
C ARG A 44 1.55 5.07 -10.92
N THR A 45 0.24 4.84 -10.92
CA THR A 45 -0.45 4.08 -9.88
C THR A 45 0.16 2.68 -9.74
N LEU A 46 0.37 2.01 -10.88
CA LEU A 46 0.97 0.69 -10.89
C LEU A 46 2.39 0.73 -10.31
N GLU A 47 3.22 1.67 -10.76
CA GLU A 47 4.59 1.83 -10.27
C GLU A 47 4.63 2.12 -8.77
N ASP A 48 3.80 3.04 -8.29
CA ASP A 48 3.73 3.39 -6.87
C ASP A 48 3.27 2.19 -6.02
N THR A 49 2.36 1.39 -6.54
CA THR A 49 1.88 0.18 -5.85
C THR A 49 2.99 -0.86 -5.77
N ILE A 50 3.78 -1.03 -6.84
CA ILE A 50 4.95 -1.92 -6.83
C ILE A 50 5.93 -1.48 -5.75
N PHE A 51 6.26 -0.20 -5.68
CA PHE A 51 7.16 0.34 -4.66
C PHE A 51 6.61 0.11 -3.25
N THR A 52 5.31 0.34 -3.06
CA THR A 52 4.66 0.11 -1.77
C THR A 52 4.79 -1.35 -1.33
N LEU A 53 4.54 -2.29 -2.24
CA LEU A 53 4.67 -3.72 -1.94
C LEU A 53 6.10 -4.13 -1.62
N GLN A 54 7.08 -3.57 -2.34
CA GLN A 54 8.49 -3.83 -2.08
C GLN A 54 8.90 -3.36 -0.68
N HIS A 55 8.49 -2.15 -0.30
CA HIS A 55 8.80 -1.61 1.03
C HIS A 55 8.05 -2.37 2.13
N LEU A 56 6.79 -2.72 1.88
CA LEU A 56 6.01 -3.52 2.82
C LEU A 56 6.65 -4.89 3.05
N SER A 57 7.05 -5.57 1.97
CA SER A 57 7.73 -6.88 2.07
C SER A 57 9.04 -6.77 2.84
N SER A 58 9.84 -5.74 2.59
CA SER A 58 11.08 -5.50 3.32
C SER A 58 10.83 -5.28 4.81
N ALA A 59 9.80 -4.51 5.15
CA ALA A 59 9.43 -4.26 6.54
C ALA A 59 8.97 -5.54 7.25
N VAL A 60 8.13 -6.34 6.59
CA VAL A 60 7.65 -7.61 7.13
C VAL A 60 8.81 -8.59 7.31
N PHE A 61 9.69 -8.68 6.32
CA PHE A 61 10.88 -9.55 6.39
C PHE A 61 11.78 -9.15 7.55
N ALA A 62 12.02 -7.85 7.73
CA ALA A 62 12.85 -7.32 8.82
C ALA A 62 12.13 -7.31 10.18
N ASN A 63 10.85 -7.64 10.20
CA ASN A 63 10.00 -7.55 11.39
C ASN A 63 10.04 -6.15 12.02
N ASP A 64 10.02 -5.12 11.18
CA ASP A 64 10.14 -3.73 11.58
C ASP A 64 9.10 -2.88 10.85
N ILE A 65 8.00 -2.61 11.52
CA ILE A 65 6.90 -1.83 10.95
C ILE A 65 7.29 -0.38 10.66
N ASP A 66 8.26 0.17 11.40
CA ASP A 66 8.67 1.57 11.21
C ASP A 66 9.26 1.80 9.83
N LEU A 67 9.89 0.77 9.23
CA LEU A 67 10.36 0.86 7.85
C LEU A 67 9.20 1.14 6.88
N PHE A 68 8.06 0.50 7.09
CA PHE A 68 6.88 0.73 6.27
C PHE A 68 6.22 2.08 6.56
N LEU A 69 6.09 2.44 7.84
CA LEU A 69 5.47 3.72 8.22
C LEU A 69 6.29 4.92 7.76
N ASP A 70 7.62 4.84 7.82
CA ASP A 70 8.50 5.88 7.30
C ASP A 70 8.36 6.03 5.78
N TYR A 71 8.31 4.91 5.07
CA TYR A 71 8.05 4.92 3.63
C TYR A 71 6.70 5.58 3.33
N LEU A 72 5.67 5.22 4.09
CA LEU A 72 4.33 5.75 3.88
C LEU A 72 4.27 7.26 4.09
N LYS A 73 4.96 7.77 5.11
CA LYS A 73 5.07 9.23 5.34
C LYS A 73 5.71 9.92 4.14
N TRP A 74 6.78 9.35 3.61
CA TRP A 74 7.42 9.87 2.41
C TRP A 74 6.47 9.84 1.21
N LEU A 75 5.77 8.75 1.01
CA LEU A 75 4.80 8.59 -0.09
C LEU A 75 3.69 9.63 -0.01
N ILE A 76 3.14 9.86 1.19
CA ILE A 76 2.11 10.88 1.41
C ILE A 76 2.65 12.25 0.98
N MET A 77 3.86 12.61 1.40
CA MET A 77 4.47 13.88 1.03
C MET A 77 4.62 14.02 -0.49
N VAL A 78 5.13 13.00 -1.16
CA VAL A 78 5.34 13.00 -2.61
C VAL A 78 4.01 13.12 -3.34
N LEU A 79 3.02 12.29 -3.00
CA LEU A 79 1.74 12.25 -3.70
C LEU A 79 0.92 13.51 -3.45
N THR A 80 0.92 14.04 -2.23
CA THR A 80 0.18 15.27 -1.95
C THR A 80 0.82 16.48 -2.64
N SER A 81 2.15 16.48 -2.83
CA SER A 81 2.83 17.51 -3.62
C SER A 81 2.41 17.47 -5.10
N ARG A 82 2.00 16.30 -5.59
CA ARG A 82 1.47 16.10 -6.94
C ARG A 82 -0.05 16.25 -7.01
N ARG A 83 -0.66 16.81 -5.96
CA ARG A 83 -2.11 17.04 -5.85
C ARG A 83 -2.96 15.76 -5.83
N VAL A 84 -2.38 14.66 -5.38
CA VAL A 84 -3.14 13.44 -5.09
C VAL A 84 -3.72 13.59 -3.68
N ASP A 85 -5.04 13.48 -3.57
CA ASP A 85 -5.73 13.61 -2.29
C ASP A 85 -5.38 12.42 -1.38
N ILE A 86 -5.27 12.70 -0.07
CA ILE A 86 -5.01 11.65 0.92
C ILE A 86 -6.09 10.56 0.91
N ASP A 87 -7.33 10.90 0.55
CA ASP A 87 -8.41 9.92 0.42
C ASP A 87 -8.13 8.87 -0.66
N VAL A 88 -7.42 9.27 -1.73
CA VAL A 88 -6.99 8.34 -2.78
C VAL A 88 -5.98 7.35 -2.21
N ILE A 89 -5.02 7.83 -1.42
CA ILE A 89 -4.02 6.97 -0.77
C ILE A 89 -4.69 6.00 0.21
N MET A 90 -5.67 6.48 0.96
CA MET A 90 -6.44 5.66 1.89
C MET A 90 -7.23 4.58 1.16
N LEU A 91 -7.84 4.91 0.02
CA LEU A 91 -8.58 3.95 -0.79
C LEU A 91 -7.66 2.87 -1.35
N HIS A 92 -6.49 3.25 -1.87
CA HIS A 92 -5.49 2.28 -2.34
C HIS A 92 -5.04 1.34 -1.23
N THR A 93 -4.79 1.88 -0.04
CA THR A 93 -4.41 1.08 1.13
C THR A 93 -5.51 0.09 1.50
N GLN A 94 -6.76 0.52 1.48
CA GLN A 94 -7.90 -0.35 1.77
C GLN A 94 -8.04 -1.46 0.73
N ILE A 95 -7.88 -1.13 -0.55
CA ILE A 95 -7.95 -2.12 -1.64
C ILE A 95 -6.86 -3.17 -1.46
N LEU A 96 -5.65 -2.75 -1.11
CA LEU A 96 -4.53 -3.68 -0.88
C LEU A 96 -4.81 -4.58 0.32
N ILE A 97 -5.35 -4.05 1.41
CA ILE A 97 -5.79 -4.85 2.56
C ILE A 97 -6.80 -5.92 2.11
N ASP A 98 -7.80 -5.51 1.35
CA ASP A 98 -8.86 -6.42 0.90
C ASP A 98 -8.31 -7.54 0.02
N ILE A 99 -7.41 -7.21 -0.89
CA ILE A 99 -6.78 -8.19 -1.78
C ILE A 99 -5.94 -9.18 -0.98
N LEU A 100 -5.14 -8.72 -0.03
CA LEU A 100 -4.32 -9.60 0.80
C LEU A 100 -5.16 -10.45 1.75
N ASP A 101 -6.28 -9.93 2.26
CA ASP A 101 -7.25 -10.74 3.02
C ASP A 101 -7.86 -11.85 2.16
N GLU A 102 -8.20 -11.55 0.90
CA GLU A 102 -8.68 -12.56 -0.04
C GLU A 102 -7.63 -13.66 -0.28
N GLU A 103 -6.37 -13.26 -0.46
CA GLU A 103 -5.27 -14.23 -0.63
C GLU A 103 -5.04 -15.06 0.62
N LYS A 104 -5.18 -14.45 1.80
CA LYS A 104 -5.07 -15.16 3.08
C LYS A 104 -6.14 -16.25 3.20
N MET A 105 -7.37 -15.96 2.77
CA MET A 105 -8.45 -16.94 2.79
C MET A 105 -8.21 -18.12 1.86
N ARG A 106 -7.49 -17.90 0.77
CA ARG A 106 -7.14 -18.97 -0.19
C ARG A 106 -5.89 -19.75 0.18
N ALA A 107 -5.09 -19.22 1.11
CA ALA A 107 -3.82 -19.85 1.48
C ALA A 107 -4.08 -21.21 2.16
N PRO A 108 -3.45 -22.30 1.67
CA PRO A 108 -3.74 -23.64 2.20
C PRO A 108 -3.06 -23.95 3.52
N LYS A 109 -1.98 -23.25 3.87
CA LYS A 109 -1.17 -23.51 5.06
C LYS A 109 -1.27 -22.37 6.07
N GLU A 110 -1.22 -22.73 7.34
CA GLU A 110 -1.32 -21.78 8.44
C GLU A 110 -0.17 -20.76 8.44
N ASN A 111 1.07 -21.20 8.15
CA ASN A 111 2.20 -20.29 8.10
C ASN A 111 2.07 -19.24 6.98
N GLU A 112 1.48 -19.62 5.85
CA GLU A 112 1.18 -18.67 4.76
C GLU A 112 0.15 -17.63 5.21
N LYS A 113 -0.90 -18.09 5.90
CA LYS A 113 -1.94 -17.20 6.46
C LYS A 113 -1.34 -16.22 7.46
N GLN A 114 -0.42 -16.69 8.30
CA GLN A 114 0.24 -15.84 9.31
C GLN A 114 1.11 -14.76 8.65
N ILE A 115 1.84 -15.09 7.59
CA ILE A 115 2.63 -14.11 6.84
C ILE A 115 1.72 -13.04 6.24
N LEU A 116 0.65 -13.45 5.55
CA LEU A 116 -0.29 -12.51 4.94
C LEU A 116 -1.00 -11.66 5.99
N GLN A 117 -1.33 -12.25 7.14
CA GLN A 117 -1.91 -11.50 8.24
C GLN A 117 -0.97 -10.38 8.72
N LYS A 118 0.33 -10.63 8.75
CA LYS A 118 1.30 -9.62 9.14
C LYS A 118 1.34 -8.45 8.16
N TYR A 119 1.24 -8.75 6.87
CA TYR A 119 1.10 -7.71 5.83
C TYR A 119 -0.14 -6.86 6.08
N VAL A 120 -1.27 -7.52 6.33
CA VAL A 120 -2.54 -6.84 6.61
C VAL A 120 -2.45 -5.98 7.86
N ASP A 121 -1.82 -6.49 8.92
CA ASP A 121 -1.65 -5.74 10.17
C ASP A 121 -0.80 -4.48 9.96
N TYR A 122 0.28 -4.57 9.18
CA TYR A 122 1.12 -3.42 8.86
C TYR A 122 0.34 -2.39 8.04
N LEU A 123 -0.43 -2.85 7.06
CA LEU A 123 -1.28 -1.96 6.25
C LEU A 123 -2.36 -1.27 7.08
N LYS A 124 -2.97 -1.98 8.02
CA LYS A 124 -3.97 -1.39 8.94
C LYS A 124 -3.37 -0.30 9.81
N LYS A 125 -2.13 -0.47 10.27
CA LYS A 125 -1.42 0.58 11.01
C LYS A 125 -1.09 1.76 10.11
N GLY A 126 -0.73 1.50 8.85
CA GLY A 126 -0.56 2.54 7.84
C GLY A 126 -1.84 3.32 7.59
N ARG A 127 -2.96 2.62 7.48
CA ARG A 127 -4.29 3.23 7.32
C ARG A 127 -4.63 4.13 8.53
N SER A 128 -4.30 3.68 9.74
CA SER A 128 -4.50 4.48 10.95
C SER A 128 -3.65 5.76 10.91
N LEU A 129 -2.41 5.68 10.46
CA LEU A 129 -1.54 6.84 10.27
C LEU A 129 -2.16 7.82 9.28
N LEU A 130 -2.62 7.33 8.13
CA LEU A 130 -3.28 8.16 7.10
C LEU A 130 -4.51 8.87 7.66
N ASN A 131 -5.32 8.17 8.44
CA ASN A 131 -6.51 8.73 9.05
C ASN A 131 -6.17 9.85 10.04
N ARG A 132 -5.12 9.67 10.84
CA ARG A 132 -4.66 10.70 11.78
C ARG A 132 -4.17 11.95 11.03
N ILE A 133 -3.40 11.75 9.96
CA ILE A 133 -2.90 12.85 9.13
C ILE A 133 -4.07 13.61 8.48
N LYS A 134 -5.06 12.90 7.98
CA LYS A 134 -6.26 13.50 7.38
C LYS A 134 -7.01 14.37 8.39
N LYS A 135 -7.17 13.89 9.63
CA LYS A 135 -7.90 14.60 10.69
C LYS A 135 -7.12 15.78 11.27
N ASN A 136 -5.79 15.79 11.11
CA ASN A 136 -4.93 16.79 11.72
C ASN A 136 -3.88 17.31 10.74
N PRO A 137 -4.28 18.14 9.75
CA PRO A 137 -3.35 18.65 8.72
C PRO A 137 -2.14 19.38 9.28
N LYS A 138 -2.24 20.05 10.44
CA LYS A 138 -1.12 20.73 11.08
C LYS A 138 -0.06 19.74 11.57
N LYS A 139 -0.47 18.58 12.09
CA LYS A 139 0.46 17.51 12.48
C LYS A 139 1.14 16.88 11.27
N ARG A 140 0.49 16.90 10.12
CA ARG A 140 1.10 16.41 8.88
C ARG A 140 2.36 17.18 8.54
N ILE A 141 2.32 18.52 8.63
CA ILE A 141 3.47 19.38 8.35
C ILE A 141 4.59 19.11 9.36
N GLN A 142 4.28 18.96 10.65
CA GLN A 142 5.25 18.66 11.70
C GLN A 142 5.92 17.31 11.49
N GLN A 143 5.19 16.27 11.09
CA GLN A 143 5.73 14.94 10.85
C GLN A 143 6.74 14.92 9.71
N PHE A 144 6.59 15.77 8.72
CA PHE A 144 7.53 15.87 7.60
C PHE A 144 8.72 16.78 7.87
N ARG A 145 8.57 17.75 8.79
CA ARG A 145 9.65 18.67 9.16
C ARG A 145 10.64 18.07 10.15
N ASN A 146 10.20 17.16 11.00
CA ASN A 146 11.02 16.49 12.02
C ASN A 146 11.02 14.99 11.77
N PRO A 147 11.86 14.50 10.85
CA PRO A 147 11.91 13.07 10.50
C PRO A 147 12.55 12.18 11.57
N THR A 148 13.05 12.72 12.65
CA THR A 148 13.61 11.96 13.77
C THR A 148 12.56 11.60 14.79
#